data_d36bbb0950f10ece2d47a25667cca404
#
_entry.id   d36bbb0950f10ece2d47a25667cca404
#
_cell.length_a   1.000
_cell.length_b   1.000
_cell.length_c   1.000
_cell.angle_alpha   90.00
_cell.angle_beta   90.00
_cell.angle_gamma   90.00
#
_symmetry.space_group_name_H-M   'P 1'
#
loop_
_entity.id
_entity.type
_entity.pdbx_description
1 polymer ?
#
loop_
_entity_poly.entity_id
_entity_poly.type
_entity_poly.pdbx_seq_one_letter_code
_entity_poly.pdbx_strand_id
1 'polypeptide(L)'
;MPQFAANLSMMYVEHPFLERFGAAAADGFTAVEYLFPYAHPHAQLAPLLAEHGLRQVLFNAPPGQFEGERGIACLPGREEEFKRSWLEQALPYAAALRCPRVHVMAGLVPAGAERASLRATYLANLAWATREAASAGIDVLIEPINRRDIPGYFLNRQDDAHEVVGEIGAPNLKVQMDLYHCQIVEGDLAMKLRKYLPSGRVGHIQIAGVPDRHEPDEGEVQHDYLFGLIDALGWRGHIGCEYRPAGATSAGLGWFKPYRPHQEHQETT
;
A
#
# COMPACT_ATOMS: atom_id res chain seq x y z
N MET A 1 -16.29 11.17 -4.98
CA MET A 1 -16.36 10.22 -3.86
C MET A 1 -15.08 9.38 -3.82
N PRO A 2 -14.54 9.08 -2.66
CA PRO A 2 -13.39 8.20 -2.52
C PRO A 2 -13.65 6.83 -3.16
N GLN A 3 -12.61 6.24 -3.73
CA GLN A 3 -12.63 4.89 -4.26
C GLN A 3 -11.77 3.99 -3.36
N PHE A 4 -12.28 2.82 -3.00
CA PHE A 4 -11.60 1.93 -2.08
C PHE A 4 -11.07 0.68 -2.78
N ALA A 5 -9.97 0.13 -2.24
CA ALA A 5 -9.40 -1.14 -2.65
C ALA A 5 -9.36 -2.09 -1.45
N ALA A 6 -9.86 -3.30 -1.59
CA ALA A 6 -9.76 -4.29 -0.52
C ALA A 6 -8.34 -4.84 -0.43
N ASN A 7 -7.75 -4.88 0.78
CA ASN A 7 -6.46 -5.53 1.01
C ASN A 7 -6.67 -7.04 1.26
N LEU A 8 -6.43 -7.86 0.24
CA LEU A 8 -6.68 -9.29 0.32
C LEU A 8 -5.68 -10.06 1.21
N SER A 9 -4.63 -9.43 1.69
CA SER A 9 -3.76 -10.02 2.70
C SER A 9 -4.34 -9.93 4.11
N MET A 10 -5.23 -8.97 4.37
CA MET A 10 -5.81 -8.72 5.69
C MET A 10 -7.31 -8.97 5.75
N MET A 11 -8.04 -8.65 4.68
CA MET A 11 -9.47 -8.86 4.56
C MET A 11 -9.77 -10.23 3.92
N TYR A 12 -10.95 -10.76 4.16
CA TYR A 12 -11.44 -12.04 3.61
C TYR A 12 -10.55 -13.24 3.99
N VAL A 13 -9.82 -13.16 5.11
CA VAL A 13 -8.93 -14.23 5.57
C VAL A 13 -9.67 -15.50 5.96
N GLU A 14 -10.97 -15.44 6.12
CA GLU A 14 -11.88 -16.59 6.25
C GLU A 14 -11.95 -17.46 5.00
N HIS A 15 -11.46 -16.95 3.84
CA HIS A 15 -11.40 -17.68 2.57
C HIS A 15 -9.94 -17.99 2.19
N PRO A 16 -9.68 -19.08 1.42
CA PRO A 16 -8.41 -19.27 0.72
C PRO A 16 -8.07 -18.07 -0.15
N PHE A 17 -6.79 -17.72 -0.28
CA PHE A 17 -6.37 -16.45 -0.92
C PHE A 17 -6.97 -16.24 -2.32
N LEU A 18 -7.02 -17.27 -3.15
CA LEU A 18 -7.53 -17.15 -4.53
C LEU A 18 -9.06 -16.92 -4.59
N GLU A 19 -9.80 -17.29 -3.55
CA GLU A 19 -11.24 -17.06 -3.47
C GLU A 19 -11.58 -15.65 -2.98
N ARG A 20 -10.62 -14.94 -2.36
CA ARG A 20 -10.81 -13.57 -1.83
C ARG A 20 -11.14 -12.56 -2.92
N PHE A 21 -10.68 -12.78 -4.15
CA PHE A 21 -10.99 -11.92 -5.30
C PHE A 21 -12.50 -11.89 -5.56
N GLY A 22 -13.12 -13.07 -5.64
CA GLY A 22 -14.56 -13.19 -5.81
C GLY A 22 -15.36 -12.61 -4.64
N ALA A 23 -14.91 -12.85 -3.39
CA ALA A 23 -15.56 -12.31 -2.21
C ALA A 23 -15.51 -10.77 -2.19
N ALA A 24 -14.37 -10.16 -2.50
CA ALA A 24 -14.23 -8.70 -2.57
C ALA A 24 -15.12 -8.09 -3.68
N ALA A 25 -15.17 -8.71 -4.85
CA ALA A 25 -16.04 -8.27 -5.95
C ALA A 25 -17.53 -8.39 -5.59
N ALA A 26 -17.94 -9.48 -4.92
CA ALA A 26 -19.30 -9.68 -4.44
C ALA A 26 -19.74 -8.60 -3.44
N ASP A 27 -18.83 -8.10 -2.63
CA ASP A 27 -19.07 -6.98 -1.70
C ASP A 27 -19.01 -5.59 -2.36
N GLY A 28 -18.72 -5.52 -3.67
CA GLY A 28 -18.78 -4.29 -4.46
C GLY A 28 -17.43 -3.56 -4.59
N PHE A 29 -16.31 -4.17 -4.20
CA PHE A 29 -15.00 -3.61 -4.53
C PHE A 29 -14.71 -3.75 -6.02
N THR A 30 -14.09 -2.73 -6.61
CA THR A 30 -13.62 -2.72 -8.00
C THR A 30 -12.11 -2.72 -8.11
N ALA A 31 -11.44 -2.66 -6.98
CA ALA A 31 -9.99 -2.68 -6.87
C ALA A 31 -9.54 -3.49 -5.65
N VAL A 32 -8.37 -4.08 -5.76
CA VAL A 32 -7.73 -4.85 -4.69
C VAL A 32 -6.26 -4.50 -4.57
N GLU A 33 -5.72 -4.74 -3.40
CA GLU A 33 -4.30 -4.75 -3.10
C GLU A 33 -3.96 -5.96 -2.23
N TYR A 34 -2.71 -6.33 -2.15
CA TYR A 34 -2.20 -7.34 -1.23
C TYR A 34 -0.70 -7.19 -1.03
N LEU A 35 -0.17 -7.76 0.05
CA LEU A 35 1.23 -7.52 0.43
C LEU A 35 2.19 -8.26 -0.52
N PHE A 36 2.18 -9.58 -0.52
CA PHE A 36 3.17 -10.39 -1.24
C PHE A 36 2.48 -11.45 -2.11
N PRO A 37 2.44 -11.28 -3.43
CA PRO A 37 1.76 -12.20 -4.33
C PRO A 37 2.56 -13.48 -4.65
N TYR A 38 3.82 -13.55 -4.27
CA TYR A 38 4.82 -14.46 -4.80
C TYR A 38 4.62 -15.95 -4.50
N ALA A 39 3.70 -16.29 -3.58
CA ALA A 39 3.26 -17.67 -3.35
C ALA A 39 2.39 -18.23 -4.51
N HIS A 40 1.87 -17.36 -5.38
CA HIS A 40 1.01 -17.72 -6.49
C HIS A 40 1.60 -17.14 -7.79
N PRO A 41 1.77 -17.97 -8.85
CA PRO A 41 2.21 -17.46 -10.14
C PRO A 41 1.31 -16.32 -10.64
N HIS A 42 1.89 -15.25 -11.18
CA HIS A 42 1.11 -14.14 -11.73
C HIS A 42 0.13 -14.57 -12.83
N ALA A 43 0.47 -15.64 -13.59
CA ALA A 43 -0.43 -16.25 -14.57
C ALA A 43 -1.71 -16.86 -13.96
N GLN A 44 -1.73 -17.14 -12.65
CA GLN A 44 -2.90 -17.56 -11.91
C GLN A 44 -3.71 -16.37 -11.39
N LEU A 45 -3.03 -15.28 -10.99
CA LEU A 45 -3.67 -14.10 -10.40
C LEU A 45 -4.33 -13.19 -11.45
N ALA A 46 -3.69 -12.98 -12.60
CA ALA A 46 -4.21 -12.10 -13.63
C ALA A 46 -5.59 -12.50 -14.18
N PRO A 47 -5.89 -13.80 -14.44
CA PRO A 47 -7.24 -14.22 -14.81
C PRO A 47 -8.30 -13.93 -13.75
N LEU A 48 -7.99 -14.10 -12.45
CA LEU A 48 -8.93 -13.82 -11.36
C LEU A 48 -9.31 -12.33 -11.31
N LEU A 49 -8.34 -11.43 -11.52
CA LEU A 49 -8.63 -10.00 -11.62
C LEU A 49 -9.59 -9.70 -12.78
N ALA A 50 -9.35 -10.32 -13.94
CA ALA A 50 -10.19 -10.12 -15.12
C ALA A 50 -11.59 -10.74 -14.95
N GLU A 51 -11.69 -11.95 -14.40
CA GLU A 51 -12.94 -12.67 -14.15
C GLU A 51 -13.87 -11.88 -13.23
N HIS A 52 -13.31 -11.28 -12.19
CA HIS A 52 -14.08 -10.52 -11.20
C HIS A 52 -14.15 -9.01 -11.46
N GLY A 53 -13.63 -8.53 -12.60
CA GLY A 53 -13.63 -7.10 -12.96
C GLY A 53 -12.82 -6.22 -11.98
N LEU A 54 -11.82 -6.78 -11.32
CA LEU A 54 -11.00 -6.11 -10.33
C LEU A 54 -9.71 -5.50 -10.93
N ARG A 55 -9.28 -4.38 -10.40
CA ARG A 55 -7.98 -3.79 -10.70
C ARG A 55 -7.02 -4.02 -9.54
N GLN A 56 -5.83 -4.53 -9.84
CA GLN A 56 -4.73 -4.53 -8.88
C GLN A 56 -4.15 -3.12 -8.78
N VAL A 57 -4.09 -2.55 -7.56
CA VAL A 57 -3.64 -1.15 -7.38
C VAL A 57 -2.33 -1.02 -6.64
N LEU A 58 -1.93 -2.03 -5.87
CA LEU A 58 -0.70 -2.06 -5.10
C LEU A 58 -0.32 -3.49 -4.70
N PHE A 59 0.97 -3.77 -4.65
CA PHE A 59 1.57 -4.86 -3.89
C PHE A 59 2.99 -4.50 -3.47
N ASN A 60 3.59 -5.29 -2.57
CA ASN A 60 4.95 -5.04 -2.08
C ASN A 60 6.00 -5.81 -2.90
N ALA A 61 7.14 -5.17 -3.16
CA ALA A 61 8.33 -5.87 -3.61
C ALA A 61 8.73 -6.96 -2.60
N PRO A 62 9.49 -7.99 -3.01
CA PRO A 62 9.92 -9.03 -2.08
C PRO A 62 10.58 -8.45 -0.82
N PRO A 63 10.22 -8.93 0.38
CA PRO A 63 10.70 -8.35 1.64
C PRO A 63 12.13 -8.75 1.99
N GLY A 64 12.72 -9.67 1.25
CA GLY A 64 13.97 -10.35 1.49
C GLY A 64 13.81 -11.87 1.35
N GLN A 65 14.86 -12.62 1.65
CA GLN A 65 14.88 -14.09 1.52
C GLN A 65 14.67 -14.81 2.85
N PHE A 66 14.84 -14.11 3.97
CA PHE A 66 14.75 -14.73 5.31
C PHE A 66 13.42 -14.42 5.97
N GLU A 67 12.95 -15.38 6.75
CA GLU A 67 11.74 -15.21 7.55
C GLU A 67 11.85 -13.99 8.49
N GLY A 68 10.80 -13.22 8.59
CA GLY A 68 10.76 -12.02 9.45
C GLY A 68 11.35 -10.75 8.82
N GLU A 69 11.97 -10.82 7.63
CA GLU A 69 12.43 -9.62 6.94
C GLU A 69 11.25 -8.69 6.58
N ARG A 70 11.52 -7.39 6.64
CA ARG A 70 10.55 -6.32 6.38
C ARG A 70 11.10 -5.33 5.35
N GLY A 71 11.69 -5.88 4.26
CA GLY A 71 12.42 -5.14 3.26
C GLY A 71 13.93 -5.16 3.50
N ILE A 72 14.68 -4.91 2.45
CA ILE A 72 16.13 -4.89 2.44
C ILE A 72 16.69 -3.62 1.80
N ALA A 73 15.83 -2.69 1.42
CA ALA A 73 16.22 -1.54 0.62
C ALA A 73 17.21 -0.61 1.33
N CYS A 74 17.21 -0.56 2.67
CA CYS A 74 18.17 0.26 3.44
C CYS A 74 19.43 -0.52 3.89
N LEU A 75 19.57 -1.82 3.58
CA LEU A 75 20.61 -2.66 4.14
C LEU A 75 21.87 -2.68 3.27
N PRO A 76 23.01 -2.10 3.74
CA PRO A 76 24.28 -2.22 3.03
C PRO A 76 24.70 -3.67 2.85
N GLY A 77 25.27 -3.98 1.66
CA GLY A 77 25.69 -5.33 1.29
C GLY A 77 24.57 -6.22 0.74
N ARG A 78 23.31 -5.73 0.69
CA ARG A 78 22.16 -6.45 0.12
C ARG A 78 21.68 -5.82 -1.20
N GLU A 79 22.43 -4.90 -1.79
CA GLU A 79 22.03 -4.14 -2.99
C GLU A 79 21.78 -5.04 -4.19
N GLU A 80 22.64 -6.01 -4.43
CA GLU A 80 22.48 -6.93 -5.56
C GLU A 80 21.29 -7.88 -5.38
N GLU A 81 20.99 -8.28 -4.15
CA GLU A 81 19.78 -9.05 -3.85
C GLU A 81 18.53 -8.21 -4.09
N PHE A 82 18.53 -6.95 -3.63
CA PHE A 82 17.44 -6.00 -3.87
C PHE A 82 17.18 -5.83 -5.37
N LYS A 83 18.22 -5.57 -6.15
CA LYS A 83 18.12 -5.40 -7.60
C LYS A 83 17.59 -6.65 -8.30
N ARG A 84 18.11 -7.81 -7.94
CA ARG A 84 17.69 -9.09 -8.51
C ARG A 84 16.21 -9.35 -8.22
N SER A 85 15.76 -9.22 -6.97
CA SER A 85 14.36 -9.44 -6.61
C SER A 85 13.42 -8.43 -7.28
N TRP A 86 13.88 -7.20 -7.48
CA TRP A 86 13.13 -6.19 -8.22
C TRP A 86 12.93 -6.58 -9.68
N LEU A 87 14.01 -6.97 -10.39
CA LEU A 87 13.95 -7.31 -11.81
C LEU A 87 13.29 -8.66 -12.08
N GLU A 88 13.55 -9.67 -11.25
CA GLU A 88 13.09 -11.04 -11.51
C GLU A 88 11.69 -11.32 -10.93
N GLN A 89 11.24 -10.52 -9.97
CA GLN A 89 9.95 -10.76 -9.32
C GLN A 89 9.03 -9.52 -9.38
N ALA A 90 9.42 -8.38 -8.79
CA ALA A 90 8.52 -7.24 -8.65
C ALA A 90 8.02 -6.71 -10.01
N LEU A 91 8.92 -6.38 -10.94
CA LEU A 91 8.54 -5.85 -12.25
C LEU A 91 7.73 -6.84 -13.12
N PRO A 92 8.08 -8.14 -13.22
CA PRO A 92 7.26 -9.12 -13.96
C PRO A 92 5.83 -9.25 -13.39
N TYR A 93 5.68 -9.25 -12.05
CA TYR A 93 4.34 -9.28 -11.44
C TYR A 93 3.57 -7.98 -11.71
N ALA A 94 4.20 -6.82 -11.58
CA ALA A 94 3.56 -5.55 -11.87
C ALA A 94 3.04 -5.50 -13.32
N ALA A 95 3.85 -5.92 -14.27
CA ALA A 95 3.48 -5.98 -15.68
C ALA A 95 2.31 -6.95 -15.93
N ALA A 96 2.41 -8.19 -15.42
CA ALA A 96 1.39 -9.23 -15.63
C ALA A 96 0.04 -8.87 -14.99
N LEU A 97 0.06 -8.23 -13.82
CA LEU A 97 -1.13 -7.82 -13.08
C LEU A 97 -1.62 -6.42 -13.50
N ARG A 98 -0.93 -5.75 -14.43
CA ARG A 98 -1.16 -4.34 -14.80
C ARG A 98 -1.25 -3.43 -13.58
N CYS A 99 -0.41 -3.73 -12.56
CA CYS A 99 -0.39 -2.98 -11.31
C CYS A 99 0.47 -1.72 -11.46
N PRO A 100 -0.09 -0.52 -11.26
CA PRO A 100 0.65 0.72 -11.49
C PRO A 100 1.61 1.09 -10.36
N ARG A 101 1.61 0.36 -9.23
CA ARG A 101 2.38 0.73 -8.04
C ARG A 101 3.00 -0.50 -7.37
N VAL A 102 4.24 -0.34 -6.93
CA VAL A 102 4.93 -1.34 -6.12
C VAL A 102 5.54 -0.67 -4.89
N HIS A 103 5.18 -1.14 -3.70
CA HIS A 103 5.76 -0.65 -2.45
C HIS A 103 7.11 -1.33 -2.19
N VAL A 104 8.13 -0.53 -1.91
CA VAL A 104 9.47 -0.96 -1.49
C VAL A 104 9.61 -0.78 0.02
N MET A 105 9.51 -1.86 0.76
CA MET A 105 9.75 -1.84 2.20
C MET A 105 11.19 -1.46 2.52
N ALA A 106 11.37 -0.52 3.46
CA ALA A 106 12.69 0.03 3.79
C ALA A 106 13.63 -1.01 4.42
N GLY A 107 13.13 -1.79 5.37
CA GLY A 107 13.91 -2.75 6.14
C GLY A 107 14.00 -2.41 7.62
N LEU A 108 14.55 -3.35 8.39
CA LEU A 108 14.81 -3.20 9.82
C LEU A 108 16.23 -2.66 10.05
N VAL A 109 16.37 -1.78 11.02
CA VAL A 109 17.68 -1.24 11.43
C VAL A 109 18.44 -2.28 12.23
N PRO A 110 19.58 -2.83 11.75
CA PRO A 110 20.38 -3.76 12.51
C PRO A 110 20.97 -3.13 13.77
N ALA A 111 21.18 -3.91 14.81
CA ALA A 111 21.82 -3.44 16.03
C ALA A 111 23.22 -2.87 15.73
N GLY A 112 23.51 -1.69 16.23
CA GLY A 112 24.79 -1.02 16.02
C GLY A 112 25.03 -0.45 14.63
N ALA A 113 24.06 -0.53 13.71
CA ALA A 113 24.24 0.02 12.37
C ALA A 113 24.22 1.57 12.36
N GLU A 114 25.11 2.16 11.58
CA GLU A 114 25.17 3.59 11.35
C GLU A 114 24.01 4.05 10.46
N ARG A 115 23.10 4.85 11.02
CA ARG A 115 21.88 5.29 10.31
C ARG A 115 22.18 6.05 9.01
N ALA A 116 23.29 6.78 8.95
CA ALA A 116 23.73 7.50 7.75
C ALA A 116 24.07 6.52 6.60
N SER A 117 24.74 5.40 6.91
CA SER A 117 25.04 4.35 5.93
C SER A 117 23.77 3.69 5.40
N LEU A 118 22.83 3.36 6.30
CA LEU A 118 21.52 2.82 5.90
C LEU A 118 20.78 3.78 4.97
N ARG A 119 20.78 5.07 5.29
CA ARG A 119 20.14 6.11 4.48
C ARG A 119 20.76 6.22 3.09
N ALA A 120 22.08 6.22 3.00
CA ALA A 120 22.79 6.29 1.73
C ALA A 120 22.44 5.09 0.83
N THR A 121 22.43 3.87 1.39
CA THR A 121 22.00 2.66 0.68
C THR A 121 20.54 2.74 0.24
N TYR A 122 19.66 3.21 1.12
CA TYR A 122 18.23 3.36 0.81
C TYR A 122 17.99 4.31 -0.36
N LEU A 123 18.61 5.49 -0.35
CA LEU A 123 18.52 6.47 -1.42
C LEU A 123 19.04 5.91 -2.75
N ALA A 124 20.19 5.24 -2.73
CA ALA A 124 20.78 4.62 -3.93
C ALA A 124 19.87 3.53 -4.52
N ASN A 125 19.35 2.65 -3.69
CA ASN A 125 18.46 1.57 -4.13
C ASN A 125 17.13 2.12 -4.68
N LEU A 126 16.52 3.10 -4.04
CA LEU A 126 15.30 3.73 -4.53
C LEU A 126 15.52 4.49 -5.84
N ALA A 127 16.60 5.25 -5.94
CA ALA A 127 16.95 5.97 -7.17
C ALA A 127 17.18 5.00 -8.34
N TRP A 128 17.75 3.82 -8.08
CA TRP A 128 17.91 2.78 -9.07
C TRP A 128 16.55 2.14 -9.42
N ALA A 129 15.75 1.71 -8.43
CA ALA A 129 14.45 1.07 -8.65
C ALA A 129 13.47 1.95 -9.44
N THR A 130 13.46 3.26 -9.16
CA THR A 130 12.61 4.22 -9.90
C THR A 130 13.02 4.35 -11.37
N ARG A 131 14.31 4.32 -11.70
CA ARG A 131 14.76 4.31 -13.11
C ARG A 131 14.31 3.06 -13.84
N GLU A 132 14.47 1.88 -13.21
CA GLU A 132 14.05 0.61 -13.82
C GLU A 132 12.51 0.56 -14.01
N ALA A 133 11.74 1.12 -13.07
CA ALA A 133 10.28 1.15 -13.13
C ALA A 133 9.71 2.17 -14.14
N ALA A 134 10.47 3.22 -14.46
CA ALA A 134 9.98 4.35 -15.25
C ALA A 134 9.51 3.95 -16.65
N SER A 135 10.23 3.05 -17.34
CA SER A 135 9.87 2.58 -18.68
C SER A 135 8.57 1.79 -18.72
N ALA A 136 8.19 1.17 -17.60
CA ALA A 136 6.95 0.42 -17.45
C ALA A 136 5.80 1.28 -16.91
N GLY A 137 6.02 2.57 -16.62
CA GLY A 137 5.02 3.46 -16.06
C GLY A 137 4.60 3.10 -14.63
N ILE A 138 5.50 2.46 -13.86
CA ILE A 138 5.24 2.00 -12.50
C ILE A 138 5.75 3.03 -11.49
N ASP A 139 4.89 3.43 -10.56
CA ASP A 139 5.30 4.20 -9.39
C ASP A 139 5.92 3.28 -8.33
N VAL A 140 7.06 3.69 -7.80
CA VAL A 140 7.71 3.08 -6.63
C VAL A 140 7.20 3.80 -5.39
N LEU A 141 6.63 3.04 -4.45
CA LEU A 141 6.13 3.62 -3.21
C LEU A 141 7.05 3.31 -2.04
N ILE A 142 7.14 4.26 -1.11
CA ILE A 142 7.77 4.08 0.21
C ILE A 142 6.76 4.44 1.29
N GLU A 143 6.80 3.71 2.41
CA GLU A 143 5.82 3.84 3.47
C GLU A 143 6.48 4.07 4.83
N PRO A 144 6.09 5.12 5.55
CA PRO A 144 6.37 5.26 6.97
C PRO A 144 5.51 4.31 7.81
N ILE A 145 6.15 3.37 8.51
CA ILE A 145 5.47 2.37 9.32
C ILE A 145 5.74 2.62 10.81
N ASN A 146 4.71 2.47 11.65
CA ASN A 146 4.81 2.66 13.10
C ASN A 146 5.70 1.58 13.77
N ARG A 147 6.32 1.95 14.89
CA ARG A 147 7.23 1.07 15.64
C ARG A 147 6.51 0.12 16.59
N ARG A 148 5.21 0.29 16.80
CA ARG A 148 4.40 -0.63 17.59
C ARG A 148 4.20 -1.94 16.82
N ASP A 149 3.89 -1.85 15.51
CA ASP A 149 3.64 -3.00 14.66
C ASP A 149 4.94 -3.60 14.11
N ILE A 150 5.90 -2.74 13.71
CA ILE A 150 7.21 -3.19 13.22
C ILE A 150 8.33 -2.49 14.00
N PRO A 151 8.75 -3.04 15.17
CA PRO A 151 9.87 -2.53 15.92
C PRO A 151 11.16 -2.49 15.08
N GLY A 152 11.87 -1.39 15.14
CA GLY A 152 13.13 -1.23 14.41
C GLY A 152 12.99 -0.89 12.92
N TYR A 153 11.78 -0.68 12.40
CA TYR A 153 11.61 -0.28 11.01
C TYR A 153 12.31 1.05 10.70
N PHE A 154 12.97 1.12 9.54
CA PHE A 154 13.86 2.25 9.21
C PHE A 154 13.12 3.56 8.98
N LEU A 155 12.00 3.56 8.26
CA LEU A 155 11.22 4.75 7.88
C LEU A 155 9.92 4.82 8.69
N ASN A 156 9.74 5.89 9.50
CA ASN A 156 8.62 5.93 10.43
C ASN A 156 7.75 7.19 10.35
N ARG A 157 8.20 8.27 9.70
CA ARG A 157 7.50 9.56 9.68
C ARG A 157 7.19 10.01 8.27
N GLN A 158 6.05 10.67 8.08
CA GLN A 158 5.67 11.22 6.78
C GLN A 158 6.68 12.27 6.30
N ASP A 159 7.15 13.14 7.20
CA ASP A 159 8.13 14.17 6.83
C ASP A 159 9.43 13.54 6.29
N ASP A 160 9.92 12.47 6.94
CA ASP A 160 11.14 11.75 6.50
C ASP A 160 10.94 11.11 5.11
N ALA A 161 9.76 10.51 4.85
CA ALA A 161 9.45 9.93 3.54
C ALA A 161 9.40 10.99 2.43
N HIS A 162 8.75 12.12 2.71
CA HIS A 162 8.67 13.22 1.76
C HIS A 162 10.02 13.92 1.52
N GLU A 163 10.93 13.91 2.51
CA GLU A 163 12.32 14.33 2.34
C GLU A 163 13.06 13.39 1.37
N VAL A 164 12.97 12.08 1.57
CA VAL A 164 13.55 11.06 0.67
C VAL A 164 13.05 11.23 -0.77
N VAL A 165 11.74 11.38 -0.96
CA VAL A 165 11.15 11.62 -2.29
C VAL A 165 11.66 12.92 -2.90
N GLY A 166 11.79 13.98 -2.10
CA GLY A 166 12.31 15.28 -2.55
C GLY A 166 13.78 15.22 -2.95
N GLU A 167 14.61 14.51 -2.20
CA GLU A 167 16.04 14.38 -2.45
C GLU A 167 16.34 13.57 -3.71
N ILE A 168 15.63 12.45 -3.92
CA ILE A 168 15.79 11.63 -5.13
C ILE A 168 15.23 12.35 -6.36
N GLY A 169 14.12 13.07 -6.20
CA GLY A 169 13.52 13.89 -7.26
C GLY A 169 12.93 13.11 -8.44
N ALA A 170 12.82 11.76 -8.35
CA ALA A 170 12.23 10.95 -9.39
C ALA A 170 10.70 11.14 -9.42
N PRO A 171 10.07 11.41 -10.58
CA PRO A 171 8.64 11.71 -10.66
C PRO A 171 7.75 10.51 -10.29
N ASN A 172 8.27 9.29 -10.43
CA ASN A 172 7.62 8.03 -10.09
C ASN A 172 8.04 7.46 -8.73
N LEU A 173 8.73 8.23 -7.88
CA LEU A 173 8.89 7.90 -6.46
C LEU A 173 7.83 8.64 -5.66
N LYS A 174 6.98 7.90 -4.95
CA LYS A 174 5.85 8.45 -4.22
C LYS A 174 5.80 7.90 -2.79
N VAL A 175 5.04 8.57 -1.95
CA VAL A 175 4.76 8.11 -0.58
C VAL A 175 3.43 7.35 -0.55
N GLN A 176 3.43 6.19 0.05
CA GLN A 176 2.25 5.49 0.54
C GLN A 176 1.91 6.08 1.91
N MET A 177 0.81 6.80 1.98
CA MET A 177 0.37 7.47 3.21
C MET A 177 -0.69 6.60 3.90
N ASP A 178 -0.25 5.68 4.75
CA ASP A 178 -1.15 4.94 5.62
C ASP A 178 -1.54 5.81 6.82
N LEU A 179 -2.84 6.13 6.94
CA LEU A 179 -3.36 6.98 8.00
C LEU A 179 -3.33 6.29 9.36
N TYR A 180 -3.40 4.96 9.41
CA TYR A 180 -3.23 4.18 10.63
C TYR A 180 -1.81 4.35 11.21
N HIS A 181 -0.79 4.12 10.38
CA HIS A 181 0.59 4.30 10.81
C HIS A 181 0.90 5.77 11.16
N CYS A 182 0.39 6.70 10.37
CA CYS A 182 0.57 8.13 10.60
C CYS A 182 -0.06 8.58 11.92
N GLN A 183 -1.29 8.12 12.25
CA GLN A 183 -1.95 8.46 13.51
C GLN A 183 -1.13 8.02 14.72
N ILE A 184 -0.63 6.78 14.70
CA ILE A 184 0.13 6.22 15.83
C ILE A 184 1.46 6.96 16.08
N VAL A 185 2.13 7.42 15.00
CA VAL A 185 3.47 8.03 15.11
C VAL A 185 3.40 9.54 15.28
N GLU A 186 2.52 10.20 14.56
CA GLU A 186 2.53 11.66 14.40
C GLU A 186 1.21 12.32 14.75
N GLY A 187 0.08 11.68 14.48
CA GLY A 187 -1.23 12.31 14.58
C GLY A 187 -1.44 13.43 13.56
N ASP A 188 -2.38 14.34 13.86
CA ASP A 188 -2.68 15.54 13.05
C ASP A 188 -2.96 15.22 11.57
N LEU A 189 -3.71 14.12 11.32
CA LEU A 189 -3.95 13.55 10.00
C LEU A 189 -4.49 14.56 8.98
N ALA A 190 -5.43 15.41 9.41
CA ALA A 190 -6.04 16.41 8.53
C ALA A 190 -5.01 17.42 8.00
N MET A 191 -4.09 17.88 8.85
CA MET A 191 -3.04 18.81 8.43
C MET A 191 -1.98 18.11 7.57
N LYS A 192 -1.66 16.85 7.86
CA LYS A 192 -0.77 16.03 7.02
C LYS A 192 -1.37 15.83 5.62
N LEU A 193 -2.65 15.50 5.51
CA LEU A 193 -3.36 15.40 4.22
C LEU A 193 -3.34 16.74 3.46
N ARG A 194 -3.65 17.85 4.12
CA ARG A 194 -3.59 19.20 3.52
C ARG A 194 -2.19 19.58 3.04
N LYS A 195 -1.15 19.14 3.77
CA LYS A 195 0.25 19.41 3.42
C LYS A 195 0.70 18.58 2.22
N TYR A 196 0.38 17.28 2.19
CA TYR A 196 1.03 16.35 1.29
C TYR A 196 0.24 16.00 0.03
N LEU A 197 -1.11 15.92 0.06
CA LEU A 197 -1.88 15.58 -1.13
C LEU A 197 -1.69 16.58 -2.27
N PRO A 198 -1.71 17.92 -2.03
CA PRO A 198 -1.49 18.89 -3.09
C PRO A 198 -0.08 18.88 -3.68
N SER A 199 0.90 18.27 -2.99
CA SER A 199 2.28 18.18 -3.49
C SER A 199 2.44 17.24 -4.68
N GLY A 200 1.46 16.36 -4.94
CA GLY A 200 1.54 15.30 -5.95
C GLY A 200 2.53 14.17 -5.61
N ARG A 201 3.10 14.18 -4.40
CA ARG A 201 4.07 13.16 -3.94
C ARG A 201 3.43 11.96 -3.24
N VAL A 202 2.15 12.00 -2.89
CA VAL A 202 1.41 10.84 -2.39
C VAL A 202 0.96 10.00 -3.58
N GLY A 203 1.31 8.72 -3.59
CA GLY A 203 0.96 7.78 -4.66
C GLY A 203 -0.18 6.84 -4.27
N HIS A 204 -0.37 6.61 -2.97
CA HIS A 204 -1.42 5.76 -2.43
C HIS A 204 -1.77 6.17 -1.01
N ILE A 205 -3.01 5.92 -0.60
CA ILE A 205 -3.49 6.13 0.77
C ILE A 205 -3.98 4.80 1.31
N GLN A 206 -3.74 4.54 2.60
CA GLN A 206 -4.30 3.38 3.29
C GLN A 206 -4.98 3.79 4.60
N ILE A 207 -5.90 2.96 5.07
CA ILE A 207 -6.70 3.18 6.27
C ILE A 207 -6.87 1.92 7.09
N ALA A 208 -6.95 2.10 8.40
CA ALA A 208 -7.48 1.17 9.38
C ALA A 208 -7.94 1.92 10.63
N GLY A 209 -8.82 1.33 11.42
CA GLY A 209 -9.20 1.83 12.74
C GLY A 209 -8.02 1.81 13.72
N VAL A 210 -7.86 2.85 14.51
CA VAL A 210 -6.82 2.97 15.55
C VAL A 210 -7.50 2.88 16.91
N PRO A 211 -7.03 2.07 17.87
CA PRO A 211 -5.71 1.45 17.92
C PRO A 211 -5.60 0.02 17.37
N ASP A 212 -6.70 -0.70 17.14
CA ASP A 212 -6.71 -2.17 16.99
C ASP A 212 -6.53 -2.67 15.56
N ARG A 213 -6.43 -1.75 14.60
CA ARG A 213 -6.28 -2.02 13.16
C ARG A 213 -7.47 -2.79 12.58
N HIS A 214 -8.68 -2.51 13.10
CA HIS A 214 -9.97 -3.02 12.62
C HIS A 214 -10.63 -2.07 11.61
N GLU A 215 -11.94 -2.19 11.46
CA GLU A 215 -12.77 -1.38 10.57
C GLU A 215 -12.56 0.13 10.79
N PRO A 216 -12.62 0.97 9.73
CA PRO A 216 -12.29 2.39 9.85
C PRO A 216 -13.38 3.23 10.54
N ASP A 217 -14.58 2.70 10.73
CA ASP A 217 -15.67 3.35 11.49
C ASP A 217 -15.58 3.13 13.01
N GLU A 218 -14.56 2.39 13.45
CA GLU A 218 -14.28 2.16 14.86
C GLU A 218 -12.94 2.79 15.30
N GLY A 219 -12.84 3.10 16.60
CA GLY A 219 -11.62 3.62 17.21
C GLY A 219 -11.56 5.15 17.29
N GLU A 220 -10.33 5.70 17.40
CA GLU A 220 -10.10 7.11 17.73
C GLU A 220 -10.05 8.05 16.51
N VAL A 221 -10.13 7.54 15.29
CA VAL A 221 -10.03 8.33 14.04
C VAL A 221 -11.41 8.48 13.42
N GLN A 222 -11.82 9.72 13.17
CA GLN A 222 -13.05 9.99 12.43
C GLN A 222 -12.83 9.92 10.92
N HIS A 223 -12.90 8.73 10.36
CA HIS A 223 -12.59 8.49 8.94
C HIS A 223 -13.56 9.18 7.98
N ASP A 224 -14.85 9.29 8.29
CA ASP A 224 -15.81 10.01 7.44
C ASP A 224 -15.39 11.46 7.17
N TYR A 225 -14.89 12.16 8.20
CA TYR A 225 -14.33 13.49 8.04
C TYR A 225 -13.09 13.47 7.11
N LEU A 226 -12.20 12.49 7.29
CA LEU A 226 -10.99 12.37 6.48
C LEU A 226 -11.31 12.00 5.02
N PHE A 227 -12.30 11.14 4.78
CA PHE A 227 -12.78 10.82 3.44
C PHE A 227 -13.31 12.05 2.70
N GLY A 228 -14.13 12.86 3.38
CA GLY A 228 -14.59 14.13 2.84
C GLY A 228 -13.45 15.10 2.53
N LEU A 229 -12.43 15.17 3.40
CA LEU A 229 -11.25 15.99 3.19
C LEU A 229 -10.39 15.50 2.02
N ILE A 230 -10.16 14.21 1.91
CA ILE A 230 -9.40 13.57 0.81
C ILE A 230 -10.06 13.88 -0.53
N ASP A 231 -11.40 13.76 -0.61
CA ASP A 231 -12.18 14.10 -1.81
C ASP A 231 -12.10 15.59 -2.15
N ALA A 232 -12.25 16.46 -1.14
CA ALA A 232 -12.14 17.92 -1.29
C ALA A 232 -10.73 18.36 -1.74
N LEU A 233 -9.68 17.64 -1.36
CA LEU A 233 -8.30 17.88 -1.80
C LEU A 233 -8.03 17.33 -3.21
N GLY A 234 -9.04 16.74 -3.86
CA GLY A 234 -8.97 16.31 -5.26
C GLY A 234 -8.26 14.97 -5.47
N TRP A 235 -8.13 14.12 -4.46
CA TRP A 235 -7.58 12.78 -4.62
C TRP A 235 -8.43 11.95 -5.59
N ARG A 236 -7.75 11.28 -6.54
CA ARG A 236 -8.41 10.45 -7.57
C ARG A 236 -7.94 8.99 -7.54
N GLY A 237 -6.99 8.67 -6.67
CA GLY A 237 -6.51 7.30 -6.46
C GLY A 237 -7.45 6.49 -5.58
N HIS A 238 -7.12 5.22 -5.41
CA HIS A 238 -7.79 4.38 -4.42
C HIS A 238 -7.26 4.63 -3.02
N ILE A 239 -8.08 4.24 -2.04
CA ILE A 239 -7.73 4.16 -0.62
C ILE A 239 -7.73 2.68 -0.26
N GLY A 240 -6.59 2.13 0.11
CA GLY A 240 -6.43 0.74 0.50
C GLY A 240 -7.02 0.48 1.89
N CYS A 241 -7.84 -0.55 2.01
CA CYS A 241 -8.44 -0.98 3.26
C CYS A 241 -7.50 -1.98 3.96
N GLU A 242 -6.41 -1.48 4.55
CA GLU A 242 -5.38 -2.33 5.14
C GLU A 242 -5.65 -2.59 6.63
N TYR A 243 -6.78 -3.23 6.91
CA TYR A 243 -7.21 -3.56 8.27
C TYR A 243 -7.55 -5.05 8.42
N ARG A 244 -7.56 -5.50 9.67
CA ARG A 244 -8.00 -6.84 10.06
C ARG A 244 -9.44 -6.76 10.54
N PRO A 245 -10.41 -7.31 9.79
CA PRO A 245 -11.80 -7.30 10.24
C PRO A 245 -11.95 -7.90 11.65
N ALA A 246 -12.74 -7.26 12.50
CA ALA A 246 -13.01 -7.76 13.85
C ALA A 246 -13.85 -9.06 13.83
N GLY A 247 -14.53 -9.32 12.72
CA GLY A 247 -15.32 -10.52 12.49
C GLY A 247 -15.22 -11.00 11.03
N ALA A 248 -16.28 -11.58 10.49
CA ALA A 248 -16.34 -11.90 9.06
C ALA A 248 -16.32 -10.61 8.24
N THR A 249 -15.45 -10.56 7.21
CA THR A 249 -15.18 -9.32 6.46
C THR A 249 -16.45 -8.67 5.93
N SER A 250 -17.30 -9.41 5.22
CA SER A 250 -18.54 -8.89 4.62
C SER A 250 -19.50 -8.28 5.65
N ALA A 251 -19.53 -8.82 6.87
CA ALA A 251 -20.37 -8.32 7.95
C ALA A 251 -19.90 -6.94 8.49
N GLY A 252 -18.59 -6.69 8.47
CA GLY A 252 -17.96 -5.44 8.91
C GLY A 252 -18.02 -4.29 7.90
N LEU A 253 -18.53 -4.51 6.67
CA LEU A 253 -18.55 -3.50 5.60
C LEU A 253 -19.72 -2.50 5.68
N GLY A 254 -20.28 -2.28 6.86
CA GLY A 254 -21.33 -1.27 7.09
C GLY A 254 -20.90 0.13 6.63
N TRP A 255 -19.69 0.52 6.98
CA TRP A 255 -19.06 1.80 6.65
C TRP A 255 -18.85 2.01 5.14
N PHE A 256 -18.65 0.92 4.37
CA PHE A 256 -18.37 0.98 2.94
C PHE A 256 -19.62 1.18 2.08
N LYS A 257 -20.81 0.87 2.58
CA LYS A 257 -22.07 0.95 1.82
C LYS A 257 -22.29 2.26 1.08
N PRO A 258 -22.03 3.46 1.68
CA PRO A 258 -22.22 4.75 0.99
C PRO A 258 -21.28 4.95 -0.21
N TYR A 259 -20.19 4.20 -0.27
CA TYR A 259 -19.10 4.36 -1.25
C TYR A 259 -19.10 3.29 -2.34
N ARG A 260 -20.01 2.30 -2.25
CA ARG A 260 -20.15 1.27 -3.29
C ARG A 260 -20.53 1.92 -4.61
N PRO A 261 -19.92 1.48 -5.75
CA PRO A 261 -20.40 1.90 -7.05
C PRO A 261 -21.90 1.57 -7.17
N HIS A 262 -22.69 2.53 -7.66
CA HIS A 262 -24.08 2.26 -7.96
C HIS A 262 -24.14 1.15 -9.01
N GLN A 263 -24.72 0.02 -8.66
CA GLN A 263 -25.14 -0.96 -9.66
C GLN A 263 -26.28 -0.30 -10.43
N GLU A 264 -26.03 0.14 -11.66
CA GLU A 264 -27.12 0.45 -12.57
C GLU A 264 -27.95 -0.83 -12.71
N HIS A 265 -29.14 -0.85 -12.11
CA HIS A 265 -30.12 -1.87 -12.41
C HIS A 265 -30.37 -1.79 -13.91
N GLN A 266 -29.81 -2.75 -14.67
CA GLN A 266 -30.34 -3.02 -15.99
C GLN A 266 -31.77 -3.54 -15.75
N GLU A 267 -32.74 -2.63 -15.74
CA GLU A 267 -34.13 -2.98 -15.95
C GLU A 267 -34.20 -3.58 -17.35
N THR A 268 -34.24 -4.91 -17.39
CA THR A 268 -34.61 -5.65 -18.55
C THR A 268 -36.07 -5.32 -18.85
N THR A 269 -36.29 -4.42 -19.80
CA THR A 269 -37.57 -4.26 -20.51
C THR A 269 -37.76 -5.41 -21.49
#